data_c9784d17cdff86dd768e065b6d494637
#
_entry.id   c9784d17cdff86dd768e065b6d494637
#
_cell.length_a   1.000
_cell.length_b   1.000
_cell.length_c   1.000
_cell.angle_alpha   90.00
_cell.angle_beta   90.00
_cell.angle_gamma   90.00
#
_symmetry.space_group_name_H-M   'P 1'
#
loop_
_entity.id
_entity.type
_entity.pdbx_description
1 polymer ?
#
loop_
_entity_poly.entity_id
_entity_poly.type
_entity_poly.pdbx_seq_one_letter_code
_entity_poly.pdbx_strand_id
1 'polypeptide(L)'
;MGRKLFCGNCVTILDMRETPIAERHLFFSEKGKSERKPLVIRIFAPRPVDPASVSFPIADGTAVCTVKFDGISDETLGDTYGADSLQALQLAADIEPTLKRLSSKYDFYFPTGEGYFDE
;
A
#
# COMPACT_ATOMS: atom_id res chain seq x y z
N MET A 1 7.47 -30.52 1.28
CA MET A 1 7.32 -30.15 1.10
C MET A 1 7.12 -29.57 1.29
N GLY A 2 6.77 -29.36 1.47
CA GLY A 2 6.34 -28.84 1.34
C GLY A 2 6.09 -28.31 1.66
N ARG A 3 5.92 -28.46 1.74
CA ARG A 3 5.53 -28.12 1.81
C ARG A 3 5.11 -27.69 2.04
N LYS A 4 4.83 -27.79 2.13
CA LYS A 4 4.28 -27.49 2.14
C LYS A 4 3.86 -27.10 2.26
N LEU A 5 3.56 -27.33 2.41
CA LEU A 5 3.03 -27.08 2.19
C LEU A 5 2.76 -26.92 2.44
N PHE A 6 2.51 -27.05 2.57
CA PHE A 6 2.14 -26.98 2.40
C PHE A 6 1.82 -26.89 2.31
N CYS A 7 1.47 -27.20 2.40
CA CYS A 7 1.01 -27.06 2.06
C CYS A 7 0.75 -26.90 1.87
N GLY A 8 0.45 -27.22 1.74
CA GLY A 8 -0.02 -26.93 1.41
C GLY A 8 -0.38 -26.60 1.09
N ASN A 9 -0.88 -26.48 0.56
CA ASN A 9 -1.34 -25.91 0.24
C ASN A 9 -2.05 -25.16 0.16
N CYS A 10 -2.77 -25.00 -0.95
CA CYS A 10 -3.88 -24.11 -0.75
C CYS A 10 -3.43 -22.73 -0.36
N VAL A 11 -2.41 -22.67 0.22
CA VAL A 11 -1.74 -21.46 0.65
C VAL A 11 -1.38 -20.58 -0.54
N THR A 12 -1.25 -21.18 -1.68
CA THR A 12 -0.79 -20.48 -2.88
C THR A 12 -1.62 -19.24 -3.20
N ILE A 13 -2.94 -19.35 -3.11
CA ILE A 13 -3.81 -18.22 -3.46
C ILE A 13 -3.64 -17.08 -2.47
N LEU A 14 -3.52 -17.41 -1.19
CA LEU A 14 -3.32 -16.40 -0.17
C LEU A 14 -1.99 -15.69 -0.37
N ASP A 15 -0.97 -16.44 -0.73
CA ASP A 15 0.35 -15.86 -0.95
C ASP A 15 0.33 -14.84 -2.07
N MET A 16 -0.40 -15.11 -3.14
CA MET A 16 -0.49 -14.17 -4.25
C MET A 16 -1.13 -12.86 -3.83
N ARG A 17 -2.13 -12.95 -2.94
CA ARG A 17 -2.81 -11.75 -2.46
C ARG A 17 -1.92 -10.92 -1.56
N GLU A 18 -0.98 -11.57 -0.89
CA GLU A 18 -0.12 -10.88 0.06
C GLU A 18 1.23 -10.49 -0.52
N THR A 19 1.45 -10.79 -1.78
CA THR A 19 2.70 -10.43 -2.43
C THR A 19 2.52 -9.08 -3.11
N PRO A 20 3.28 -8.07 -2.70
CA PRO A 20 3.15 -6.75 -3.34
C PRO A 20 3.71 -6.79 -4.76
N ILE A 21 3.09 -6.00 -5.64
CA ILE A 21 3.56 -5.87 -7.01
C ILE A 21 4.49 -4.67 -7.16
N ALA A 22 4.51 -3.77 -6.18
CA ALA A 22 5.39 -2.61 -6.22
C ALA A 22 5.64 -2.15 -4.80
N GLU A 23 6.84 -1.61 -4.57
CA GLU A 23 7.22 -1.11 -3.26
C GLU A 23 8.02 0.17 -3.42
N ARG A 24 7.92 1.03 -2.40
CA ARG A 24 8.81 2.17 -2.28
C ARG A 24 9.37 2.17 -0.88
N HIS A 25 10.69 2.25 -0.78
CA HIS A 25 11.40 2.26 0.50
C HIS A 25 11.83 3.68 0.81
N LEU A 26 11.41 4.16 1.97
CA LEU A 26 11.75 5.49 2.45
C LEU A 26 12.15 5.38 3.92
N PHE A 27 12.60 6.50 4.46
CA PHE A 27 12.75 6.66 5.90
C PHE A 27 11.89 7.83 6.34
N PHE A 28 11.52 7.82 7.60
CA PHE A 28 10.75 8.93 8.15
C PHE A 28 11.24 9.21 9.57
N SER A 29 11.02 10.44 10.01
CA SER A 29 11.26 10.85 11.39
C SER A 29 10.08 11.70 11.84
N GLU A 30 9.78 11.62 13.13
CA GLU A 30 8.75 12.50 13.70
C GLU A 30 9.28 13.93 13.71
N LYS A 31 8.38 14.88 13.52
CA LYS A 31 8.76 16.29 13.56
C LYS A 31 9.46 16.61 14.87
N GLY A 32 10.59 17.26 14.77
CA GLY A 32 11.37 17.64 15.94
C GLY A 32 12.29 16.57 16.47
N LYS A 33 12.32 15.41 15.83
CA LYS A 33 13.19 14.31 16.25
C LYS A 33 14.13 13.95 15.12
N SER A 34 15.32 13.46 15.50
CA SER A 34 16.34 13.11 14.50
C SER A 34 16.37 11.63 14.16
N GLU A 35 15.68 10.81 14.95
CA GLU A 35 15.69 9.37 14.71
C GLU A 35 14.90 9.04 13.46
N ARG A 36 15.53 8.31 12.53
CA ARG A 36 14.90 7.91 11.28
C ARG A 36 14.56 6.44 11.32
N LYS A 37 13.37 6.10 10.89
CA LYS A 37 12.86 4.74 10.89
C LYS A 37 12.47 4.35 9.47
N PRO A 38 12.54 3.07 9.14
CA PRO A 38 12.16 2.64 7.80
C PRO A 38 10.65 2.71 7.57
N LEU A 39 10.28 3.08 6.35
CA LEU A 39 8.91 3.06 5.89
C LEU A 39 8.89 2.34 4.55
N VAL A 40 8.04 1.32 4.45
CA VAL A 40 7.88 0.61 3.19
C VAL A 40 6.44 0.76 2.75
N ILE A 41 6.26 1.34 1.57
CA ILE A 41 4.93 1.50 0.98
C ILE A 41 4.78 0.39 -0.04
N ARG A 42 3.77 -0.46 0.16
CA ARG A 42 3.54 -1.62 -0.69
C ARG A 42 2.20 -1.51 -1.38
N ILE A 43 2.19 -1.82 -2.67
CA ILE A 43 0.97 -1.84 -3.47
C ILE A 43 0.74 -3.28 -3.90
N PHE A 44 -0.48 -3.75 -3.68
CA PHE A 44 -0.84 -5.12 -4.02
C PHE A 44 -1.63 -5.15 -5.31
N ALA A 45 -1.68 -6.32 -5.94
CA ALA A 45 -2.36 -6.45 -7.23
C ALA A 45 -3.82 -6.04 -7.10
N PRO A 46 -4.34 -5.24 -8.04
CA PRO A 46 -5.75 -4.93 -8.03
C PRO A 46 -6.58 -6.21 -8.23
N ARG A 47 -7.73 -6.24 -7.60
CA ARG A 47 -8.61 -7.40 -7.68
C ARG A 47 -10.04 -6.95 -7.92
N PRO A 48 -10.86 -7.79 -8.56
CA PRO A 48 -12.25 -7.42 -8.78
C PRO A 48 -13.00 -7.34 -7.45
N VAL A 49 -13.99 -6.46 -7.41
CA VAL A 49 -14.83 -6.30 -6.23
C VAL A 49 -16.12 -7.06 -6.46
N ASP A 50 -16.47 -7.94 -5.51
CA ASP A 50 -17.75 -8.63 -5.53
C ASP A 50 -18.81 -7.66 -5.00
N PRO A 51 -19.83 -7.31 -5.80
CA PRO A 51 -20.85 -6.39 -5.33
C PRO A 51 -21.53 -6.84 -4.03
N ALA A 52 -21.58 -8.15 -3.79
CA ALA A 52 -22.21 -8.67 -2.59
C ALA A 52 -21.34 -8.49 -1.34
N SER A 53 -20.06 -8.17 -1.51
CA SER A 53 -19.12 -8.06 -0.39
C SER A 53 -19.03 -6.65 0.18
N VAL A 54 -19.69 -5.68 -0.44
CA VAL A 54 -19.63 -4.30 0.01
C VAL A 54 -21.04 -3.80 0.30
N SER A 55 -21.12 -2.76 1.13
CA SER A 55 -22.41 -2.23 1.57
C SER A 55 -22.91 -1.07 0.70
N PHE A 56 -22.18 -0.71 -0.34
CA PHE A 56 -22.55 0.37 -1.23
C PHE A 56 -22.63 -0.15 -2.66
N PRO A 57 -23.46 0.51 -3.52
CA PRO A 57 -23.55 0.06 -4.90
C PRO A 57 -22.26 0.32 -5.67
N ILE A 58 -21.90 -0.64 -6.51
CA ILE A 58 -20.75 -0.50 -7.38
C ILE A 58 -21.10 -0.96 -8.78
N ALA A 59 -20.41 -0.41 -9.76
CA ALA A 59 -20.60 -0.78 -11.15
C ALA A 59 -19.87 -2.09 -11.46
N ASP A 60 -20.32 -2.78 -12.48
CA ASP A 60 -19.60 -3.96 -12.97
C ASP A 60 -18.19 -3.55 -13.38
N GLY A 61 -17.25 -4.42 -13.08
CA GLY A 61 -15.86 -4.17 -13.45
C GLY A 61 -15.07 -3.40 -12.40
N THR A 62 -15.75 -2.92 -11.36
CA THR A 62 -15.04 -2.20 -10.30
C THR A 62 -13.95 -3.07 -9.69
N ALA A 63 -12.79 -2.47 -9.48
CA ALA A 63 -11.65 -3.16 -8.88
C ALA A 63 -11.17 -2.39 -7.67
N VAL A 64 -10.46 -3.07 -6.78
CA VAL A 64 -9.87 -2.45 -5.60
C VAL A 64 -8.38 -2.79 -5.57
N CYS A 65 -7.59 -1.81 -5.17
CA CYS A 65 -6.15 -1.97 -5.04
C CYS A 65 -5.76 -1.54 -3.63
N THR A 66 -5.08 -2.41 -2.92
CA THR A 66 -4.70 -2.17 -1.54
C THR A 66 -3.30 -1.60 -1.46
N VAL A 67 -3.14 -0.57 -0.63
CA VAL A 67 -1.84 0.05 -0.35
C VAL A 67 -1.58 -0.09 1.12
N LYS A 68 -0.37 -0.52 1.47
CA LYS A 68 0.02 -0.70 2.86
C LYS A 68 1.22 0.18 3.17
N PHE A 69 1.13 0.94 4.28
CA PHE A 69 2.23 1.75 4.78
C PHE A 69 2.81 1.06 6.01
N ASP A 70 3.92 0.38 5.82
CA ASP A 70 4.59 -0.35 6.90
C ASP A 70 5.61 0.55 7.58
N GLY A 71 5.39 0.81 8.86
CA GLY A 71 6.31 1.61 9.66
C GLY A 71 5.64 2.78 10.35
N ILE A 72 4.53 3.27 9.81
CA ILE A 72 3.79 4.39 10.40
C ILE A 72 2.46 3.84 10.91
N SER A 73 2.23 4.02 12.21
CA SER A 73 1.02 3.47 12.83
C SER A 73 -0.26 4.21 12.44
N ASP A 74 -0.11 5.47 12.03
CA ASP A 74 -1.28 6.28 11.68
C ASP A 74 -1.92 5.88 10.36
N GLU A 75 -1.13 5.24 9.49
CA GLU A 75 -1.59 4.95 8.14
C GLU A 75 -1.01 3.61 7.73
N THR A 76 -1.74 2.54 7.96
CA THR A 76 -1.19 1.20 7.73
C THR A 76 -1.74 0.53 6.50
N LEU A 77 -3.01 0.76 6.17
CA LEU A 77 -3.65 0.02 5.08
C LEU A 77 -4.75 0.87 4.49
N GLY A 78 -4.84 0.90 3.19
CA GLY A 78 -5.89 1.62 2.51
C GLY A 78 -6.31 0.91 1.24
N ASP A 79 -7.60 0.95 0.93
CA ASP A 79 -8.16 0.39 -0.28
C ASP A 79 -8.55 1.51 -1.21
N THR A 80 -8.17 1.38 -2.47
CA THR A 80 -8.48 2.36 -3.50
C THR A 80 -9.31 1.68 -4.57
N TYR A 81 -10.46 2.26 -4.88
CA TYR A 81 -11.39 1.70 -5.85
C TYR A 81 -11.28 2.42 -7.18
N GLY A 82 -11.43 1.68 -8.26
CA GLY A 82 -11.44 2.23 -9.60
C GLY A 82 -12.46 1.52 -10.47
N ALA A 83 -12.78 2.12 -11.61
CA ALA A 83 -13.75 1.55 -12.54
C ALA A 83 -13.25 0.23 -13.14
N ASP A 84 -11.94 0.07 -13.18
CA ASP A 84 -11.33 -1.19 -13.62
C ASP A 84 -9.99 -1.33 -12.87
N SER A 85 -9.31 -2.42 -13.15
CA SER A 85 -8.07 -2.72 -12.44
C SER A 85 -6.98 -1.68 -12.71
N LEU A 86 -6.92 -1.15 -13.93
CA LEU A 86 -5.90 -0.17 -14.26
C LEU A 86 -6.14 1.14 -13.50
N GLN A 87 -7.37 1.59 -13.45
CA GLN A 87 -7.68 2.82 -12.71
C GLN A 87 -7.43 2.64 -11.22
N ALA A 88 -7.83 1.50 -10.66
CA ALA A 88 -7.57 1.23 -9.25
C ALA A 88 -6.08 1.28 -8.96
N LEU A 89 -5.27 0.68 -9.84
CA LEU A 89 -3.83 0.69 -9.66
C LEU A 89 -3.24 2.10 -9.79
N GLN A 90 -3.71 2.86 -10.78
CA GLN A 90 -3.22 4.22 -10.98
C GLN A 90 -3.50 5.09 -9.77
N LEU A 91 -4.71 4.98 -9.23
CA LEU A 91 -5.07 5.78 -8.06
C LEU A 91 -4.30 5.34 -6.82
N ALA A 92 -4.10 4.03 -6.66
CA ALA A 92 -3.36 3.51 -5.53
C ALA A 92 -1.88 3.90 -5.59
N ALA A 93 -1.31 3.95 -6.78
CA ALA A 93 0.09 4.29 -6.96
C ALA A 93 0.37 5.78 -6.71
N ASP A 94 -0.66 6.59 -6.72
CA ASP A 94 -0.52 8.02 -6.43
C ASP A 94 -0.48 8.23 -4.93
N ILE A 95 0.68 7.95 -4.34
CA ILE A 95 0.86 8.00 -2.89
C ILE A 95 1.22 9.41 -2.40
N GLU A 96 1.48 10.34 -3.31
CA GLU A 96 1.92 11.69 -2.94
C GLU A 96 0.93 12.41 -2.03
N PRO A 97 -0.37 12.41 -2.34
CA PRO A 97 -1.30 13.13 -1.46
C PRO A 97 -1.30 12.59 -0.03
N THR A 98 -1.16 11.28 0.14
CA THR A 98 -1.10 10.70 1.48
C THR A 98 0.17 11.12 2.20
N LEU A 99 1.31 11.06 1.53
CA LEU A 99 2.57 11.50 2.14
C LEU A 99 2.54 12.99 2.46
N LYS A 100 1.94 13.78 1.57
CA LYS A 100 1.82 15.20 1.80
C LYS A 100 0.99 15.49 3.04
N ARG A 101 -0.12 14.78 3.20
CA ARG A 101 -0.95 14.93 4.39
C ARG A 101 -0.19 14.53 5.66
N LEU A 102 0.59 13.46 5.58
CA LEU A 102 1.37 13.00 6.73
C LEU A 102 2.58 13.88 7.00
N SER A 103 2.96 14.74 6.07
CA SER A 103 4.14 15.60 6.25
C SER A 103 3.95 16.63 7.36
N SER A 104 2.73 16.80 7.85
CA SER A 104 2.50 17.66 9.02
C SER A 104 3.04 17.04 10.30
N LYS A 105 3.20 15.72 10.32
CA LYS A 105 3.67 14.99 11.50
C LYS A 105 5.05 14.39 11.32
N TYR A 106 5.44 14.12 10.08
CA TYR A 106 6.67 13.37 9.79
C TYR A 106 7.44 14.04 8.67
N ASP A 107 8.74 13.86 8.71
CA ASP A 107 9.62 14.18 7.60
C ASP A 107 9.97 12.88 6.89
N PHE A 108 9.98 12.90 5.57
CA PHE A 108 10.27 11.70 4.77
C PHE A 108 11.58 11.89 4.00
N TYR A 109 12.32 10.80 3.86
CA TYR A 109 13.64 10.82 3.24
C TYR A 109 13.80 9.63 2.30
N PHE A 110 14.52 9.86 1.20
CA PHE A 110 14.95 8.75 0.36
C PHE A 110 16.00 7.92 1.10
N PRO A 111 16.23 6.66 0.65
CA PRO A 111 17.28 5.85 1.27
C PRO A 111 18.67 6.50 1.22
N THR A 112 18.89 7.40 0.26
CA THR A 112 20.14 8.16 0.19
C THR A 112 20.28 9.22 1.28
N GLY A 113 19.20 9.53 1.98
CA GLY A 113 19.19 10.53 3.04
C GLY A 113 18.62 11.87 2.64
N GLU A 114 18.35 12.07 1.36
CA GLU A 114 17.76 13.32 0.90
C GLU A 114 16.29 13.41 1.27
N GLY A 115 15.82 14.63 1.51
CA GLY A 115 14.43 14.84 1.81
C GLY A 115 13.55 14.44 0.63
N TYR A 116 12.44 13.79 0.94
CA TYR A 116 11.51 13.33 -0.10
C TYR A 116 10.79 14.52 -0.73
N PHE A 117 10.34 15.46 0.09
CA PHE A 117 9.73 16.67 -0.40
C PHE A 117 10.77 17.78 -0.46
N ASP A 118 10.78 18.46 -1.56
CA ASP A 118 11.72 19.54 -1.80
C ASP A 118 11.11 20.83 -1.27
N GLU A 119 11.58 21.24 -0.13
CA GLU A 119 11.03 22.43 0.55
C GLU A 119 12.02 23.55 0.55
#